data_1c3f6667c1ed0404adec84e47292d340
#
_entry.id   1c3f6667c1ed0404adec84e47292d340
#
_cell.length_a   1.000
_cell.length_b   1.000
_cell.length_c   1.000
_cell.angle_alpha   90.00
_cell.angle_beta   90.00
_cell.angle_gamma   90.00
#
_symmetry.space_group_name_H-M   'P 1'
#
loop_
_entity.id
_entity.type
_entity.pdbx_description
1 polymer ?
#
loop_
_entity_poly.entity_id
_entity_poly.type
_entity_poly.pdbx_seq_one_letter_code
_entity_poly.pdbx_strand_id
1 'polypeptide(L)'
;MITTSAPPPIAGREEELLSLMQQAAAGPQIASALPLQSIRSAFACALHMHQPTIPAGPDGALISHLQYMLDHPGEGDNHNAEPFAHCYRRMAELIPELIGEGCTPRIMLDYSGNLLWGVTQMGRDDITGALRFLACDPEMQGHVEFLGSFWSHAVAPSTPIPDLKLQISAWQHQFAAMFGDEALLRVRGFSPPEMHLPNHPDTLFSFITALRESGYQWLLVQEHSVENLDGAPLSREQCLLPNRLVARNACGEEIAITALIKTQGSDTKLVGQMQPCYEALGLDRLPLGTTTVPALVTQIADGENGGVMMNEFPEAFRQAHRRLRDNGDGCIALNGTEYLAQLDAAGIDDSAYPIIQAVGQSRLWEAVGSAPTPAAVQAAIARLEQADPSFAMEGSSWTNDLSWVQGYDNVLEPMQELSARFHARFDPLRDQDPTISRRADYQEALLHLLLLETSCFRYWGQGTWTDYAKTIHQRGMALLD
;
A
#
# COMPACT_ATOMS: atom_id res chain seq x y z
N MET A 1 -28.50 21.73 -11.97
CA MET A 1 -27.24 21.77 -12.74
C MET A 1 -26.42 20.63 -12.16
N ILE A 2 -26.23 19.56 -12.91
CA ILE A 2 -25.34 18.47 -12.52
C ILE A 2 -23.93 19.04 -12.64
N THR A 3 -23.31 19.38 -11.53
CA THR A 3 -21.87 19.64 -11.50
C THR A 3 -21.20 18.30 -11.74
N THR A 4 -20.83 18.02 -12.99
CA THR A 4 -19.85 16.97 -13.26
C THR A 4 -18.61 17.38 -12.48
N SER A 5 -18.30 16.68 -11.39
CA SER A 5 -17.05 16.91 -10.67
C SER A 5 -15.88 16.72 -11.65
N ALA A 6 -14.85 17.53 -11.52
CA ALA A 6 -13.67 17.38 -12.36
C ALA A 6 -13.13 15.94 -12.25
N PRO A 7 -12.65 15.33 -13.35
CA PRO A 7 -12.02 14.01 -13.29
C PRO A 7 -10.82 14.04 -12.34
N PRO A 8 -10.47 12.88 -11.73
CA PRO A 8 -9.30 12.83 -10.85
C PRO A 8 -8.02 13.13 -11.64
N PRO A 9 -7.04 13.81 -11.04
CA PRO A 9 -5.75 14.05 -11.65
C PRO A 9 -4.89 12.77 -11.56
N ILE A 10 -5.08 11.83 -12.48
CA ILE A 10 -4.46 10.49 -12.44
C ILE A 10 -3.40 10.27 -13.52
N ALA A 11 -3.21 11.23 -14.42
CA ALA A 11 -2.25 11.14 -15.53
C ALA A 11 -1.83 12.54 -16.04
N GLY A 12 -0.82 12.57 -16.91
CA GLY A 12 -0.40 13.76 -17.65
C GLY A 12 0.89 14.43 -17.14
N ARG A 13 1.51 13.91 -16.06
CA ARG A 13 2.79 14.37 -15.51
C ARG A 13 3.76 13.19 -15.25
N GLU A 14 3.59 12.07 -15.94
CA GLU A 14 4.30 10.80 -15.65
C GLU A 14 5.82 10.98 -15.62
N GLU A 15 6.41 11.57 -16.66
CA GLU A 15 7.86 11.78 -16.76
C GLU A 15 8.38 12.76 -15.70
N GLU A 16 7.61 13.81 -15.43
CA GLU A 16 7.95 14.82 -14.43
C GLU A 16 7.97 14.21 -13.03
N LEU A 17 6.88 13.54 -12.62
CA LEU A 17 6.78 12.93 -11.30
C LEU A 17 7.78 11.78 -11.12
N LEU A 18 7.99 10.98 -12.18
CA LEU A 18 9.00 9.93 -12.17
C LEU A 18 10.40 10.49 -11.92
N SER A 19 10.77 11.53 -12.66
CA SER A 19 12.07 12.21 -12.50
C SER A 19 12.25 12.77 -11.09
N LEU A 20 11.20 13.42 -10.57
CA LEU A 20 11.18 13.97 -9.21
C LEU A 20 11.40 12.85 -8.15
N MET A 21 10.64 11.77 -8.23
CA MET A 21 10.70 10.67 -7.27
C MET A 21 12.07 9.95 -7.32
N GLN A 22 12.65 9.75 -8.50
CA GLN A 22 13.97 9.15 -8.65
C GLN A 22 15.10 10.05 -8.08
N GLN A 23 15.03 11.36 -8.33
CA GLN A 23 15.98 12.32 -7.76
C GLN A 23 15.90 12.32 -6.23
N ALA A 24 14.68 12.30 -5.71
CA ALA A 24 14.45 12.25 -4.28
C ALA A 24 14.93 10.92 -3.67
N ALA A 25 14.78 9.78 -4.34
CA ALA A 25 15.28 8.49 -3.89
C ALA A 25 16.82 8.45 -3.77
N ALA A 26 17.52 9.22 -4.59
CA ALA A 26 18.97 9.38 -4.55
C ALA A 26 19.45 10.45 -3.53
N GLY A 27 18.55 11.24 -2.96
CA GLY A 27 18.88 12.30 -2.02
C GLY A 27 19.02 11.82 -0.57
N PRO A 28 19.58 12.66 0.32
CA PRO A 28 19.71 12.33 1.73
C PRO A 28 18.31 12.14 2.36
N GLN A 29 18.18 11.11 3.18
CA GLN A 29 16.96 10.87 3.94
C GLN A 29 16.95 11.70 5.22
N ILE A 30 15.74 12.05 5.71
CA ILE A 30 15.57 12.74 6.99
C ILE A 30 15.80 11.72 8.11
N ALA A 31 16.99 11.72 8.70
CA ALA A 31 17.27 10.88 9.85
C ALA A 31 16.70 11.53 11.13
N SER A 32 16.31 10.71 12.09
CA SER A 32 15.94 11.15 13.44
C SER A 32 17.11 11.88 14.10
N ALA A 33 16.82 12.82 15.00
CA ALA A 33 17.83 13.52 15.78
C ALA A 33 18.55 12.64 16.82
N LEU A 34 18.02 11.42 17.10
CA LEU A 34 18.59 10.50 18.08
C LEU A 34 19.66 9.60 17.45
N PRO A 35 20.82 9.41 18.07
CA PRO A 35 21.81 8.46 17.59
C PRO A 35 21.28 7.02 17.65
N LEU A 36 21.48 6.22 16.61
CA LEU A 36 21.01 4.84 16.53
C LEU A 36 21.43 4.00 17.77
N GLN A 37 22.59 4.28 18.34
CA GLN A 37 23.11 3.57 19.50
C GLN A 37 22.32 3.82 20.80
N SER A 38 21.62 4.94 20.89
CA SER A 38 20.77 5.27 22.05
C SER A 38 19.39 4.60 21.97
N ILE A 39 19.02 4.03 20.83
CA ILE A 39 17.76 3.36 20.60
C ILE A 39 17.93 1.87 20.91
N ARG A 40 17.15 1.35 21.87
CA ARG A 40 17.13 -0.05 22.22
C ARG A 40 16.19 -0.85 21.30
N SER A 41 14.98 -0.35 21.13
CA SER A 41 13.93 -0.93 20.29
C SER A 41 13.02 0.15 19.75
N ALA A 42 12.25 -0.18 18.73
CA ALA A 42 11.30 0.74 18.13
C ALA A 42 10.02 0.03 17.66
N PHE A 43 8.96 0.81 17.46
CA PHE A 43 7.77 0.33 16.74
C PHE A 43 7.33 1.35 15.70
N ALA A 44 6.70 0.84 14.65
CA ALA A 44 6.09 1.61 13.58
C ALA A 44 4.65 1.12 13.37
N CYS A 45 3.69 2.04 13.47
CA CYS A 45 2.28 1.74 13.21
C CYS A 45 1.80 2.46 11.96
N ALA A 46 1.02 1.76 11.13
CA ALA A 46 0.33 2.33 9.99
C ALA A 46 -1.18 2.18 10.13
N LEU A 47 -1.91 3.14 9.56
CA LEU A 47 -3.37 3.10 9.42
C LEU A 47 -3.70 3.14 7.94
N HIS A 48 -4.45 2.14 7.48
CA HIS A 48 -4.97 2.05 6.13
C HIS A 48 -6.37 2.64 6.05
N MET A 49 -6.63 3.46 5.03
CA MET A 49 -7.90 4.14 4.81
C MET A 49 -8.32 3.99 3.34
N HIS A 50 -9.49 3.42 3.10
CA HIS A 50 -10.00 3.21 1.76
C HIS A 50 -11.52 3.30 1.69
N GLN A 51 -12.03 3.96 0.64
CA GLN A 51 -13.42 3.88 0.20
C GLN A 51 -13.46 3.83 -1.32
N PRO A 52 -14.18 2.87 -1.92
CA PRO A 52 -14.25 2.75 -3.37
C PRO A 52 -15.10 3.87 -3.99
N THR A 53 -14.87 4.08 -5.28
CA THR A 53 -15.77 4.85 -6.14
C THR A 53 -16.71 3.90 -6.85
N ILE A 54 -18.02 4.19 -6.80
CA ILE A 54 -19.10 3.33 -7.31
C ILE A 54 -20.03 4.11 -8.24
N PRO A 55 -20.66 3.46 -9.22
CA PRO A 55 -21.60 4.08 -10.16
C PRO A 55 -23.04 4.15 -9.57
N ALA A 56 -23.18 4.67 -8.34
CA ALA A 56 -24.43 4.70 -7.59
C ALA A 56 -24.99 6.13 -7.40
N GLY A 57 -24.39 7.14 -7.99
CA GLY A 57 -24.92 8.50 -7.98
C GLY A 57 -26.11 8.68 -8.94
N PRO A 58 -26.72 9.88 -8.98
CA PRO A 58 -27.80 10.19 -9.91
C PRO A 58 -27.39 9.88 -11.36
N ASP A 59 -28.29 9.23 -12.11
CA ASP A 59 -28.07 8.77 -13.49
C ASP A 59 -26.82 7.86 -13.62
N GLY A 60 -26.45 7.18 -12.54
CA GLY A 60 -25.28 6.30 -12.47
C GLY A 60 -23.95 7.05 -12.37
N ALA A 61 -23.92 8.30 -11.95
CA ALA A 61 -22.68 9.05 -11.74
C ALA A 61 -21.74 8.31 -10.79
N LEU A 62 -20.45 8.45 -11.03
CA LEU A 62 -19.40 7.92 -10.16
C LEU A 62 -19.32 8.77 -8.89
N ILE A 63 -19.56 8.18 -7.75
CA ILE A 63 -19.49 8.81 -6.43
C ILE A 63 -18.67 7.95 -5.47
N SER A 64 -18.09 8.57 -4.44
CA SER A 64 -17.51 7.83 -3.32
C SER A 64 -18.56 6.98 -2.61
N HIS A 65 -18.21 5.76 -2.21
CA HIS A 65 -19.08 4.95 -1.35
C HIS A 65 -19.39 5.66 -0.03
N LEU A 66 -18.47 6.45 0.51
CA LEU A 66 -18.74 7.30 1.68
C LEU A 66 -19.88 8.28 1.42
N GLN A 67 -19.96 8.90 0.23
CA GLN A 67 -21.08 9.76 -0.16
C GLN A 67 -22.40 8.95 -0.18
N TYR A 68 -22.37 7.77 -0.79
CA TYR A 68 -23.54 6.88 -0.79
C TYR A 68 -24.02 6.56 0.61
N MET A 69 -23.11 6.23 1.52
CA MET A 69 -23.44 5.94 2.93
C MET A 69 -24.08 7.13 3.63
N LEU A 70 -23.54 8.35 3.40
CA LEU A 70 -24.10 9.59 3.98
C LEU A 70 -25.52 9.89 3.45
N ASP A 71 -25.75 9.62 2.17
CA ASP A 71 -27.05 9.85 1.51
C ASP A 71 -28.10 8.79 1.91
N HIS A 72 -27.68 7.60 2.39
CA HIS A 72 -28.51 6.46 2.73
C HIS A 72 -28.25 5.93 4.15
N PRO A 73 -28.36 6.76 5.20
CA PRO A 73 -27.90 6.40 6.55
C PRO A 73 -28.70 5.26 7.20
N GLY A 74 -29.87 4.92 6.64
CA GLY A 74 -30.71 3.82 7.13
C GLY A 74 -30.42 2.45 6.52
N GLU A 75 -29.45 2.33 5.62
CA GLU A 75 -29.12 1.08 4.94
C GLU A 75 -27.88 0.43 5.56
N GLY A 76 -27.98 -0.84 5.98
CA GLY A 76 -26.86 -1.61 6.51
C GLY A 76 -26.07 -0.86 7.58
N ASP A 77 -24.77 -0.77 7.40
CA ASP A 77 -23.83 -0.10 8.31
C ASP A 77 -23.57 1.38 7.97
N ASN A 78 -24.35 1.99 7.10
CA ASN A 78 -24.16 3.36 6.60
C ASN A 78 -24.23 4.43 7.72
N HIS A 79 -24.82 4.11 8.87
CA HIS A 79 -24.80 4.97 10.06
C HIS A 79 -23.38 5.27 10.57
N ASN A 80 -22.36 4.50 10.11
CA ASN A 80 -20.96 4.72 10.44
C ASN A 80 -20.27 5.74 9.50
N ALA A 81 -20.94 6.30 8.51
CA ALA A 81 -20.33 7.19 7.52
C ALA A 81 -19.65 8.43 8.14
N GLU A 82 -20.32 9.16 9.05
CA GLU A 82 -19.69 10.30 9.75
C GLU A 82 -18.59 9.87 10.73
N PRO A 83 -18.72 8.80 11.52
CA PRO A 83 -17.60 8.21 12.23
C PRO A 83 -16.40 7.91 11.33
N PHE A 84 -16.56 7.30 10.14
CA PHE A 84 -15.47 7.05 9.19
C PHE A 84 -14.85 8.37 8.71
N ALA A 85 -15.66 9.33 8.29
CA ALA A 85 -15.21 10.66 7.88
C ALA A 85 -14.36 11.35 8.98
N HIS A 86 -14.73 11.19 10.25
CA HIS A 86 -13.95 11.69 11.37
C HIS A 86 -12.61 10.95 11.51
N CYS A 87 -12.57 9.62 11.29
CA CYS A 87 -11.34 8.84 11.35
C CYS A 87 -10.28 9.37 10.38
N TYR A 88 -10.68 9.76 9.16
CA TYR A 88 -9.75 10.25 8.13
C TYR A 88 -9.00 11.52 8.52
N ARG A 89 -9.50 12.35 9.41
CA ARG A 89 -8.85 13.59 9.84
C ARG A 89 -8.28 13.56 11.27
N ARG A 90 -8.60 12.49 12.02
CA ARG A 90 -8.36 12.45 13.47
C ARG A 90 -6.90 12.58 13.87
N MET A 91 -5.96 12.09 13.04
CA MET A 91 -4.54 12.22 13.34
C MET A 91 -4.07 13.68 13.37
N ALA A 92 -4.72 14.60 12.64
CA ALA A 92 -4.45 16.02 12.71
C ALA A 92 -4.85 16.66 14.05
N GLU A 93 -5.61 15.97 14.88
CA GLU A 93 -5.95 16.37 16.25
C GLU A 93 -4.98 15.72 17.27
N LEU A 94 -4.75 14.39 17.11
CA LEU A 94 -3.98 13.60 18.09
C LEU A 94 -2.48 13.93 18.08
N ILE A 95 -1.89 14.14 16.91
CA ILE A 95 -0.44 14.41 16.81
C ILE A 95 -0.07 15.74 17.49
N PRO A 96 -0.71 16.88 17.16
CA PRO A 96 -0.41 18.14 17.84
C PRO A 96 -0.69 18.11 19.35
N GLU A 97 -1.75 17.42 19.79
CA GLU A 97 -2.06 17.25 21.21
C GLU A 97 -0.87 16.61 21.93
N LEU A 98 -0.36 15.50 21.42
CA LEU A 98 0.75 14.78 22.03
C LEU A 98 2.08 15.54 21.96
N ILE A 99 2.34 16.28 20.88
CA ILE A 99 3.50 17.19 20.78
C ILE A 99 3.42 18.25 21.88
N GLY A 100 2.25 18.87 22.07
CA GLY A 100 2.00 19.85 23.13
C GLY A 100 2.22 19.30 24.53
N GLU A 101 2.08 18.00 24.73
CA GLU A 101 2.39 17.31 25.98
C GLU A 101 3.87 16.90 26.11
N GLY A 102 4.72 17.21 25.12
CA GLY A 102 6.14 16.83 25.10
C GLY A 102 6.40 15.39 24.67
N CYS A 103 5.42 14.73 24.03
CA CYS A 103 5.61 13.43 23.40
C CYS A 103 6.22 13.58 21.98
N THR A 104 6.77 12.49 21.45
CA THR A 104 7.29 12.42 20.08
C THR A 104 6.53 11.34 19.28
N PRO A 105 5.22 11.57 19.00
CA PRO A 105 4.42 10.57 18.31
C PRO A 105 4.90 10.30 16.89
N ARG A 106 4.68 9.07 16.40
CA ARG A 106 4.92 8.66 15.01
C ARG A 106 3.74 7.83 14.52
N ILE A 107 3.38 8.05 13.27
CA ILE A 107 2.35 7.27 12.57
C ILE A 107 2.62 7.27 11.07
N MET A 108 2.40 6.13 10.43
CA MET A 108 2.35 6.00 8.98
C MET A 108 0.88 6.02 8.53
N LEU A 109 0.59 6.66 7.42
CA LEU A 109 -0.77 6.81 6.88
C LEU A 109 -0.82 6.33 5.42
N ASP A 110 -1.69 5.38 5.14
CA ASP A 110 -1.97 4.83 3.83
C ASP A 110 -3.40 5.20 3.42
N TYR A 111 -3.53 6.07 2.42
CA TYR A 111 -4.82 6.49 1.87
C TYR A 111 -4.89 6.11 0.40
N SER A 112 -5.91 5.34 -0.01
CA SER A 112 -6.13 5.06 -1.41
C SER A 112 -6.46 6.32 -2.21
N GLY A 113 -6.08 6.35 -3.49
CA GLY A 113 -6.40 7.47 -4.39
C GLY A 113 -7.90 7.69 -4.54
N ASN A 114 -8.69 6.61 -4.55
CA ASN A 114 -10.15 6.65 -4.57
C ASN A 114 -10.73 7.43 -3.39
N LEU A 115 -10.26 7.16 -2.18
CA LEU A 115 -10.70 7.90 -0.99
C LEU A 115 -10.31 9.37 -1.09
N LEU A 116 -9.05 9.67 -1.47
CA LEU A 116 -8.58 11.05 -1.62
C LEU A 116 -9.39 11.82 -2.66
N TRP A 117 -9.71 11.19 -3.79
CA TRP A 117 -10.58 11.79 -4.79
C TRP A 117 -12.01 11.96 -4.26
N GLY A 118 -12.57 10.94 -3.63
CA GLY A 118 -13.92 10.94 -3.08
C GLY A 118 -14.17 12.08 -2.08
N VAL A 119 -13.27 12.28 -1.11
CA VAL A 119 -13.41 13.40 -0.13
C VAL A 119 -13.29 14.76 -0.81
N THR A 120 -12.50 14.87 -1.90
CA THR A 120 -12.41 16.08 -2.71
C THR A 120 -13.72 16.33 -3.47
N GLN A 121 -14.29 15.30 -4.12
CA GLN A 121 -15.59 15.40 -4.82
C GLN A 121 -16.72 15.83 -3.89
N MET A 122 -16.73 15.32 -2.67
CA MET A 122 -17.72 15.63 -1.64
C MET A 122 -17.57 17.04 -1.07
N GLY A 123 -16.48 17.76 -1.37
CA GLY A 123 -16.17 19.06 -0.77
C GLY A 123 -15.90 18.98 0.73
N ARG A 124 -15.35 17.86 1.24
CA ARG A 124 -15.02 17.66 2.66
C ARG A 124 -13.72 18.39 2.99
N ASP A 125 -13.77 19.72 3.02
CA ASP A 125 -12.62 20.60 3.31
C ASP A 125 -12.06 20.36 4.72
N ASP A 126 -12.87 19.88 5.64
CA ASP A 126 -12.44 19.46 6.98
C ASP A 126 -11.45 18.28 6.93
N ILE A 127 -11.66 17.33 6.00
CA ILE A 127 -10.76 16.18 5.81
C ILE A 127 -9.54 16.59 4.98
N THR A 128 -9.76 17.20 3.81
CA THR A 128 -8.65 17.56 2.90
C THR A 128 -7.72 18.60 3.54
N GLY A 129 -8.25 19.53 4.33
CA GLY A 129 -7.46 20.49 5.12
C GLY A 129 -6.62 19.82 6.20
N ALA A 130 -7.20 18.86 6.94
CA ALA A 130 -6.49 18.09 7.95
C ALA A 130 -5.34 17.25 7.33
N LEU A 131 -5.61 16.56 6.22
CA LEU A 131 -4.59 15.78 5.52
C LEU A 131 -3.48 16.68 4.94
N ARG A 132 -3.84 17.86 4.41
CA ARG A 132 -2.84 18.85 3.95
C ARG A 132 -1.96 19.34 5.10
N PHE A 133 -2.54 19.60 6.26
CA PHE A 133 -1.78 19.95 7.45
C PHE A 133 -0.78 18.85 7.82
N LEU A 134 -1.21 17.58 7.89
CA LEU A 134 -0.32 16.46 8.19
C LEU A 134 0.77 16.25 7.13
N ALA A 135 0.45 16.46 5.85
CA ALA A 135 1.37 16.22 4.75
C ALA A 135 2.37 17.38 4.52
N CYS A 136 1.98 18.63 4.79
CA CYS A 136 2.72 19.80 4.32
C CYS A 136 3.34 20.64 5.44
N ASP A 137 2.78 20.60 6.66
CA ASP A 137 3.30 21.40 7.76
C ASP A 137 4.68 20.87 8.21
N PRO A 138 5.70 21.76 8.31
CA PRO A 138 7.06 21.34 8.67
C PRO A 138 7.16 20.63 10.03
N GLU A 139 6.33 20.99 11.01
CA GLU A 139 6.30 20.34 12.31
C GLU A 139 5.77 18.90 12.21
N MET A 140 4.75 18.68 11.36
CA MET A 140 4.14 17.37 11.18
C MET A 140 5.03 16.39 10.41
N GLN A 141 5.92 16.87 9.53
CA GLN A 141 6.79 16.04 8.69
C GLN A 141 7.71 15.08 9.46
N GLY A 142 8.09 15.44 10.68
CA GLY A 142 8.86 14.57 11.58
C GLY A 142 8.02 13.52 12.29
N HIS A 143 6.68 13.60 12.24
CA HIS A 143 5.76 12.77 13.00
C HIS A 143 4.91 11.85 12.13
N VAL A 144 4.59 12.29 10.92
CA VAL A 144 3.68 11.58 10.01
C VAL A 144 4.41 11.23 8.72
N GLU A 145 4.38 9.96 8.36
CA GLU A 145 4.84 9.45 7.07
C GLU A 145 3.63 8.96 6.25
N PHE A 146 3.44 9.51 5.05
CA PHE A 146 2.49 8.93 4.10
C PHE A 146 3.13 7.79 3.34
N LEU A 147 2.39 6.70 3.16
CA LEU A 147 2.79 5.55 2.34
C LEU A 147 2.12 5.65 0.97
N GLY A 148 2.87 5.29 -0.07
CA GLY A 148 2.28 5.06 -1.38
C GLY A 148 1.40 3.82 -1.37
N SER A 149 0.40 3.80 -2.25
CA SER A 149 -0.51 2.67 -2.43
C SER A 149 -0.98 2.60 -3.88
N PHE A 150 -1.84 1.66 -4.23
CA PHE A 150 -2.54 1.70 -5.51
C PHE A 150 -3.71 2.67 -5.47
N TRP A 151 -3.93 3.38 -6.58
CA TRP A 151 -4.94 4.43 -6.66
C TRP A 151 -6.35 3.89 -6.36
N SER A 152 -6.73 2.76 -6.95
CA SER A 152 -8.06 2.17 -6.77
C SER A 152 -8.13 1.08 -5.71
N HIS A 153 -7.09 0.86 -4.92
CA HIS A 153 -7.01 -0.27 -3.99
C HIS A 153 -7.03 -1.64 -4.71
N ALA A 154 -6.29 -1.73 -5.82
CA ALA A 154 -6.22 -2.94 -6.63
C ALA A 154 -5.48 -4.07 -5.91
N VAL A 155 -5.86 -5.32 -6.20
CA VAL A 155 -5.23 -6.52 -5.67
C VAL A 155 -4.05 -6.89 -6.56
N ALA A 156 -2.83 -6.62 -6.14
CA ALA A 156 -1.62 -6.76 -6.95
C ALA A 156 -1.49 -8.12 -7.69
N PRO A 157 -1.73 -9.29 -7.07
CA PRO A 157 -1.61 -10.58 -7.75
C PRO A 157 -2.56 -10.78 -8.94
N SER A 158 -3.74 -10.17 -8.92
CA SER A 158 -4.76 -10.30 -9.99
C SER A 158 -4.81 -9.11 -10.93
N THR A 159 -4.13 -8.01 -10.61
CA THR A 159 -4.03 -6.84 -11.48
C THR A 159 -3.17 -7.18 -12.68
N PRO A 160 -3.59 -6.86 -13.93
CA PRO A 160 -2.77 -7.04 -15.10
C PRO A 160 -1.40 -6.37 -14.94
N ILE A 161 -0.33 -7.06 -15.31
CA ILE A 161 1.05 -6.57 -15.09
C ILE A 161 1.28 -5.14 -15.60
N PRO A 162 0.82 -4.74 -16.82
CA PRO A 162 0.98 -3.36 -17.29
C PRO A 162 0.30 -2.31 -16.41
N ASP A 163 -0.78 -2.69 -15.72
CA ASP A 163 -1.60 -1.77 -14.93
C ASP A 163 -1.02 -1.49 -13.55
N LEU A 164 -0.14 -2.37 -13.03
CA LEU A 164 0.53 -2.14 -11.74
C LEU A 164 1.21 -0.77 -11.68
N LYS A 165 1.93 -0.41 -12.75
CA LYS A 165 2.60 0.91 -12.83
C LYS A 165 1.60 2.04 -13.02
N LEU A 166 0.48 1.82 -13.72
CA LEU A 166 -0.58 2.81 -13.88
C LEU A 166 -1.26 3.13 -12.55
N GLN A 167 -1.55 2.11 -11.73
CA GLN A 167 -2.08 2.28 -10.37
C GLN A 167 -1.17 3.13 -9.48
N ILE A 168 0.13 2.85 -9.48
CA ILE A 168 1.15 3.60 -8.73
C ILE A 168 1.21 5.04 -9.22
N SER A 169 1.35 5.23 -10.54
CA SER A 169 1.46 6.55 -11.14
C SER A 169 0.21 7.40 -10.88
N ALA A 170 -0.97 6.83 -11.00
CA ALA A 170 -2.23 7.52 -10.71
C ALA A 170 -2.32 7.99 -9.25
N TRP A 171 -1.85 7.15 -8.31
CA TRP A 171 -1.77 7.53 -6.89
C TRP A 171 -0.82 8.72 -6.69
N GLN A 172 0.36 8.69 -7.30
CA GLN A 172 1.35 9.78 -7.20
C GLN A 172 0.79 11.09 -7.79
N HIS A 173 0.09 11.04 -8.92
CA HIS A 173 -0.56 12.21 -9.51
C HIS A 173 -1.62 12.79 -8.57
N GLN A 174 -2.50 11.95 -8.03
CA GLN A 174 -3.54 12.38 -7.09
C GLN A 174 -2.94 13.01 -5.84
N PHE A 175 -1.93 12.37 -5.25
CA PHE A 175 -1.27 12.86 -4.04
C PHE A 175 -0.55 14.19 -4.30
N ALA A 176 0.21 14.31 -5.38
CA ALA A 176 0.90 15.54 -5.76
C ALA A 176 -0.07 16.68 -6.05
N ALA A 177 -1.20 16.40 -6.71
CA ALA A 177 -2.23 17.42 -6.97
C ALA A 177 -2.88 17.95 -5.69
N MET A 178 -3.03 17.12 -4.67
CA MET A 178 -3.63 17.52 -3.39
C MET A 178 -2.65 18.22 -2.46
N PHE A 179 -1.42 17.72 -2.36
CA PHE A 179 -0.48 18.10 -1.30
C PHE A 179 0.80 18.76 -1.84
N GLY A 180 1.01 18.72 -3.15
CA GLY A 180 2.21 19.27 -3.82
C GLY A 180 3.34 18.26 -3.96
N ASP A 181 4.25 18.58 -4.87
CA ASP A 181 5.38 17.71 -5.21
C ASP A 181 6.33 17.51 -4.03
N GLU A 182 6.57 18.55 -3.21
CA GLU A 182 7.42 18.44 -2.02
C GLU A 182 6.89 17.43 -0.99
N ALA A 183 5.57 17.30 -0.86
CA ALA A 183 4.98 16.28 0.00
C ALA A 183 5.17 14.89 -0.60
N LEU A 184 4.97 14.73 -1.93
CA LEU A 184 5.18 13.46 -2.64
C LEU A 184 6.63 12.99 -2.51
N LEU A 185 7.61 13.90 -2.59
CA LEU A 185 9.03 13.56 -2.48
C LEU A 185 9.44 12.92 -1.13
N ARG A 186 8.60 13.00 -0.11
CA ARG A 186 8.82 12.34 1.18
C ARG A 186 8.21 10.95 1.28
N VAL A 187 7.36 10.56 0.33
CA VAL A 187 6.75 9.23 0.31
C VAL A 187 7.75 8.21 -0.22
N ARG A 188 8.28 7.37 0.63
CA ARG A 188 9.34 6.38 0.31
C ARG A 188 8.91 4.95 0.48
N GLY A 189 7.99 4.70 1.39
CA GLY A 189 7.41 3.39 1.64
C GLY A 189 6.16 3.15 0.83
N PHE A 190 5.88 1.88 0.54
CA PHE A 190 4.68 1.46 -0.15
C PHE A 190 3.91 0.44 0.69
N SER A 191 2.59 0.60 0.76
CA SER A 191 1.67 -0.33 1.38
C SER A 191 0.80 -0.96 0.30
N PRO A 192 0.97 -2.25 -0.01
CA PRO A 192 0.10 -2.91 -0.98
C PRO A 192 -1.30 -3.11 -0.37
N PRO A 193 -2.37 -2.80 -1.12
CA PRO A 193 -3.73 -3.04 -0.66
C PRO A 193 -3.92 -4.46 -0.13
N GLU A 194 -4.59 -4.60 1.02
CA GLU A 194 -4.84 -5.88 1.70
C GLU A 194 -3.56 -6.67 2.03
N MET A 195 -2.42 -5.99 2.07
CA MET A 195 -1.11 -6.63 2.22
C MET A 195 -0.84 -7.72 1.18
N HIS A 196 -1.51 -7.67 0.02
CA HIS A 196 -1.33 -8.64 -1.06
C HIS A 196 0.05 -8.52 -1.70
N LEU A 197 0.83 -9.59 -1.56
CA LEU A 197 2.11 -9.75 -2.23
C LEU A 197 1.96 -10.79 -3.35
N PRO A 198 2.24 -10.44 -4.62
CA PRO A 198 2.34 -11.44 -5.67
C PRO A 198 3.44 -12.46 -5.34
N ASN A 199 3.17 -13.76 -5.60
CA ASN A 199 4.20 -14.79 -5.51
C ASN A 199 4.51 -15.45 -6.85
N HIS A 200 3.70 -15.19 -7.91
CA HIS A 200 4.09 -15.53 -9.26
C HIS A 200 5.35 -14.76 -9.67
N PRO A 201 6.40 -15.40 -10.20
CA PRO A 201 7.70 -14.79 -10.49
C PRO A 201 7.62 -13.49 -11.30
N ASP A 202 6.94 -13.53 -12.43
CA ASP A 202 6.88 -12.38 -13.35
C ASP A 202 6.05 -11.23 -12.78
N THR A 203 4.97 -11.54 -12.06
CA THR A 203 4.12 -10.51 -11.42
C THR A 203 4.87 -9.83 -10.28
N LEU A 204 5.55 -10.60 -9.42
CA LEU A 204 6.34 -10.03 -8.32
C LEU A 204 7.52 -9.19 -8.86
N PHE A 205 8.24 -9.71 -9.86
CA PHE A 205 9.34 -8.97 -10.49
C PHE A 205 8.87 -7.65 -11.08
N SER A 206 7.76 -7.68 -11.82
CA SER A 206 7.17 -6.49 -12.43
C SER A 206 6.65 -5.50 -11.38
N PHE A 207 6.05 -5.99 -10.31
CA PHE A 207 5.59 -5.16 -9.20
C PHE A 207 6.76 -4.44 -8.50
N ILE A 208 7.82 -5.16 -8.13
CA ILE A 208 9.00 -4.55 -7.52
C ILE A 208 9.70 -3.59 -8.50
N THR A 209 9.76 -3.93 -9.78
CA THR A 209 10.28 -3.04 -10.82
C THR A 209 9.49 -1.74 -10.87
N ALA A 210 8.15 -1.82 -10.92
CA ALA A 210 7.30 -0.64 -10.94
C ALA A 210 7.48 0.23 -9.68
N LEU A 211 7.61 -0.37 -8.50
CA LEU A 211 7.89 0.35 -7.25
C LEU A 211 9.24 1.08 -7.30
N ARG A 212 10.31 0.37 -7.68
CA ARG A 212 11.66 0.95 -7.76
C ARG A 212 11.76 2.06 -8.79
N GLU A 213 11.21 1.85 -9.97
CA GLU A 213 11.15 2.88 -11.02
C GLU A 213 10.36 4.10 -10.55
N SER A 214 9.29 3.92 -9.78
CA SER A 214 8.47 5.00 -9.22
C SER A 214 9.06 5.66 -7.97
N GLY A 215 10.29 5.30 -7.56
CA GLY A 215 11.06 5.95 -6.49
C GLY A 215 10.77 5.42 -5.08
N TYR A 216 10.02 4.32 -4.94
CA TYR A 216 9.82 3.67 -3.64
C TYR A 216 11.07 2.90 -3.23
N GLN A 217 11.41 2.97 -1.94
CA GLN A 217 12.62 2.37 -1.38
C GLN A 217 12.33 1.13 -0.57
N TRP A 218 11.13 1.03 0.01
CA TRP A 218 10.74 -0.09 0.85
C TRP A 218 9.24 -0.39 0.75
N LEU A 219 8.87 -1.57 1.20
CA LEU A 219 7.55 -2.18 1.07
C LEU A 219 7.14 -2.79 2.41
N LEU A 220 5.88 -2.60 2.82
CA LEU A 220 5.26 -3.39 3.89
C LEU A 220 4.92 -4.78 3.36
N VAL A 221 5.25 -5.82 4.14
CA VAL A 221 5.01 -7.21 3.78
C VAL A 221 4.45 -7.99 4.98
N GLN A 222 3.43 -8.80 4.74
CA GLN A 222 2.90 -9.73 5.74
C GLN A 222 3.87 -10.89 5.96
N GLU A 223 4.13 -11.29 7.21
CA GLU A 223 5.13 -12.32 7.55
C GLU A 223 4.94 -13.66 6.81
N HIS A 224 3.70 -14.13 6.66
CA HIS A 224 3.42 -15.40 5.98
C HIS A 224 3.38 -15.30 4.46
N SER A 225 3.52 -14.08 3.89
CA SER A 225 3.61 -13.88 2.43
C SER A 225 5.03 -14.07 1.90
N VAL A 226 5.99 -14.28 2.79
CA VAL A 226 7.42 -14.45 2.47
C VAL A 226 8.02 -15.64 3.19
N GLU A 227 9.12 -16.12 2.65
CA GLU A 227 9.91 -17.25 3.18
C GLU A 227 11.41 -17.00 3.00
N ASN A 228 12.24 -17.73 3.71
CA ASN A 228 13.68 -17.81 3.46
C ASN A 228 13.95 -18.49 2.11
N LEU A 229 15.15 -18.34 1.54
CA LEU A 229 15.49 -18.96 0.27
C LEU A 229 15.40 -20.49 0.25
N ASP A 230 15.46 -21.14 1.40
CA ASP A 230 15.29 -22.58 1.59
C ASP A 230 13.82 -23.00 1.83
N GLY A 231 12.88 -22.05 1.77
CA GLY A 231 11.45 -22.29 2.00
C GLY A 231 11.03 -22.31 3.48
N ALA A 232 11.95 -22.07 4.42
CA ALA A 232 11.59 -21.98 5.83
C ALA A 232 10.87 -20.66 6.14
N PRO A 233 9.89 -20.64 7.05
CA PRO A 233 9.30 -19.40 7.56
C PRO A 233 10.37 -18.46 8.15
N LEU A 234 10.09 -17.16 8.19
CA LEU A 234 10.96 -16.20 8.83
C LEU A 234 11.12 -16.52 10.34
N SER A 235 12.33 -16.31 10.86
CA SER A 235 12.51 -16.32 12.32
C SER A 235 11.88 -15.08 12.94
N ARG A 236 11.62 -15.13 14.27
CA ARG A 236 11.09 -13.97 14.99
C ARG A 236 12.00 -12.75 14.84
N GLU A 237 13.31 -12.95 14.88
CA GLU A 237 14.29 -11.88 14.73
C GLU A 237 14.23 -11.25 13.33
N GLN A 238 14.09 -12.07 12.27
CA GLN A 238 13.91 -11.56 10.91
C GLN A 238 12.64 -10.70 10.79
N CYS A 239 11.55 -11.06 11.44
CA CYS A 239 10.33 -10.25 11.45
C CYS A 239 10.50 -8.88 12.12
N LEU A 240 11.53 -8.69 12.94
CA LEU A 240 11.83 -7.46 13.67
C LEU A 240 13.00 -6.66 13.06
N LEU A 241 13.47 -7.06 11.90
CA LEU A 241 14.57 -6.45 11.15
C LEU A 241 14.10 -6.06 9.75
N PRO A 242 14.78 -5.13 9.07
CA PRO A 242 14.58 -4.97 7.64
C PRO A 242 15.11 -6.18 6.90
N ASN A 243 14.40 -6.60 5.86
CA ASN A 243 14.78 -7.73 5.03
C ASN A 243 14.94 -7.27 3.57
N ARG A 244 15.73 -8.00 2.80
CA ARG A 244 15.90 -7.78 1.37
C ARG A 244 15.02 -8.77 0.61
N LEU A 245 13.86 -8.31 0.14
CA LEU A 245 12.94 -9.12 -0.68
C LEU A 245 13.47 -9.18 -2.11
N VAL A 246 13.85 -10.38 -2.54
CA VAL A 246 14.33 -10.64 -3.89
C VAL A 246 13.22 -11.23 -4.72
N ALA A 247 13.03 -10.71 -5.94
CA ALA A 247 12.17 -11.29 -6.97
C ALA A 247 13.03 -11.72 -8.16
N ARG A 248 12.72 -12.90 -8.69
CA ARG A 248 13.34 -13.46 -9.89
C ARG A 248 12.25 -13.73 -10.92
N ASN A 249 12.40 -13.25 -12.16
CA ASN A 249 11.44 -13.50 -13.22
C ASN A 249 11.71 -14.85 -13.94
N ALA A 250 10.80 -15.22 -14.82
CA ALA A 250 10.90 -16.48 -15.60
C ALA A 250 12.09 -16.51 -16.59
N CYS A 251 12.74 -15.37 -16.85
CA CYS A 251 13.97 -15.27 -17.65
C CYS A 251 15.25 -15.33 -16.80
N GLY A 252 15.12 -15.40 -15.47
CA GLY A 252 16.23 -15.45 -14.53
C GLY A 252 16.82 -14.10 -14.14
N GLU A 253 16.19 -12.99 -14.50
CA GLU A 253 16.58 -11.65 -14.05
C GLU A 253 16.13 -11.45 -12.61
N GLU A 254 16.94 -10.72 -11.82
CA GLU A 254 16.66 -10.49 -10.40
C GLU A 254 16.56 -9.00 -10.09
N ILE A 255 15.65 -8.67 -9.17
CA ILE A 255 15.49 -7.35 -8.59
C ILE A 255 15.20 -7.50 -7.10
N ALA A 256 15.48 -6.47 -6.30
CA ALA A 256 15.18 -6.50 -4.88
C ALA A 256 14.67 -5.15 -4.37
N ILE A 257 13.93 -5.22 -3.25
CA ILE A 257 13.47 -4.05 -2.48
C ILE A 257 13.58 -4.36 -0.98
N THR A 258 13.77 -3.34 -0.15
CA THR A 258 13.71 -3.52 1.31
C THR A 258 12.28 -3.81 1.75
N ALA A 259 12.09 -4.81 2.60
CA ALA A 259 10.82 -5.17 3.20
C ALA A 259 10.84 -4.95 4.72
N LEU A 260 9.81 -4.27 5.24
CA LEU A 260 9.50 -4.24 6.67
C LEU A 260 8.32 -5.18 6.91
N ILE A 261 8.46 -6.04 7.92
CA ILE A 261 7.55 -7.17 8.10
C ILE A 261 6.44 -6.82 9.10
N LYS A 262 5.18 -6.90 8.63
CA LYS A 262 4.01 -6.93 9.50
C LYS A 262 3.85 -8.33 10.08
N THR A 263 3.86 -8.44 11.40
CA THR A 263 3.69 -9.71 12.10
C THR A 263 2.21 -9.96 12.47
N GLN A 264 1.87 -11.22 12.81
CA GLN A 264 0.62 -11.61 13.48
C GLN A 264 -0.68 -11.33 12.70
N GLY A 265 -0.82 -11.85 11.48
CA GLY A 265 -2.12 -11.96 10.78
C GLY A 265 -2.94 -10.66 10.68
N SER A 266 -4.26 -10.81 10.55
CA SER A 266 -5.21 -9.73 10.26
C SER A 266 -5.86 -9.08 11.49
N ASP A 267 -5.35 -9.30 12.71
CA ASP A 267 -5.99 -8.76 13.91
C ASP A 267 -5.80 -7.23 14.02
N THR A 268 -6.82 -6.48 13.61
CA THR A 268 -6.85 -5.02 13.68
C THR A 268 -6.77 -4.47 15.11
N LYS A 269 -7.14 -5.26 16.11
CA LYS A 269 -7.04 -4.88 17.55
C LYS A 269 -5.61 -4.69 17.99
N LEU A 270 -4.64 -5.35 17.33
CA LEU A 270 -3.23 -5.17 17.65
C LEU A 270 -2.80 -3.70 17.53
N VAL A 271 -3.18 -3.02 16.46
CA VAL A 271 -2.92 -1.59 16.31
C VAL A 271 -3.87 -0.78 17.20
N GLY A 272 -5.14 -1.12 17.25
CA GLY A 272 -6.15 -0.44 18.08
C GLY A 272 -5.78 -0.36 19.55
N GLN A 273 -5.08 -1.35 20.07
CA GLN A 273 -4.61 -1.43 21.46
C GLN A 273 -3.13 -1.03 21.63
N MET A 274 -2.47 -0.56 20.57
CA MET A 274 -1.04 -0.22 20.57
C MET A 274 -0.13 -1.37 21.01
N GLN A 275 -0.50 -2.61 20.69
CA GLN A 275 0.32 -3.79 20.96
C GLN A 275 1.77 -3.66 20.45
N PRO A 276 2.04 -3.07 19.27
CA PRO A 276 3.41 -2.87 18.80
C PRO A 276 4.30 -2.09 19.78
N CYS A 277 3.75 -1.08 20.44
CA CYS A 277 4.48 -0.33 21.47
C CYS A 277 4.82 -1.23 22.67
N TYR A 278 3.85 -2.00 23.16
CA TYR A 278 4.05 -2.87 24.33
C TYR A 278 4.99 -4.02 24.04
N GLU A 279 4.96 -4.56 22.82
CA GLU A 279 5.92 -5.57 22.38
C GLU A 279 7.33 -4.97 22.30
N ALA A 280 7.49 -3.82 21.64
CA ALA A 280 8.78 -3.15 21.52
C ALA A 280 9.42 -2.79 22.87
N LEU A 281 8.63 -2.42 23.88
CA LEU A 281 9.10 -2.18 25.24
C LEU A 281 9.79 -3.39 25.87
N GLY A 282 9.45 -4.61 25.46
CA GLY A 282 10.05 -5.87 25.93
C GLY A 282 11.23 -6.38 25.11
N LEU A 283 11.63 -5.67 24.05
CA LEU A 283 12.67 -6.13 23.14
C LEU A 283 14.00 -5.42 23.39
N ASP A 284 15.08 -6.13 23.07
CA ASP A 284 16.43 -5.61 23.03
C ASP A 284 16.90 -5.44 21.58
N ARG A 285 18.11 -4.92 21.41
CA ARG A 285 18.77 -4.79 20.11
C ARG A 285 19.06 -6.18 19.53
N LEU A 286 18.91 -6.31 18.20
CA LEU A 286 19.13 -7.56 17.49
C LEU A 286 20.41 -7.52 16.65
N PRO A 287 21.09 -8.66 16.46
CA PRO A 287 22.24 -8.75 15.57
C PRO A 287 21.82 -8.53 14.12
N LEU A 288 22.59 -7.72 13.39
CA LEU A 288 22.45 -7.51 11.95
C LEU A 288 23.85 -7.36 11.34
N GLY A 289 24.28 -8.34 10.55
CA GLY A 289 25.64 -8.41 10.05
C GLY A 289 26.66 -8.50 11.20
N THR A 290 27.57 -7.53 11.28
CA THR A 290 28.63 -7.47 12.31
C THR A 290 28.27 -6.55 13.50
N THR A 291 27.07 -6.00 13.53
CA THR A 291 26.63 -5.04 14.56
C THR A 291 25.30 -5.43 15.17
N THR A 292 24.77 -4.61 16.07
CA THR A 292 23.40 -4.73 16.59
C THR A 292 22.61 -3.48 16.25
N VAL A 293 21.32 -3.68 15.95
CA VAL A 293 20.38 -2.62 15.62
C VAL A 293 19.13 -2.68 16.53
N PRO A 294 18.39 -1.60 16.69
CA PRO A 294 17.11 -1.66 17.39
C PRO A 294 16.16 -2.64 16.70
N ALA A 295 15.50 -3.50 17.47
CA ALA A 295 14.38 -4.28 16.95
C ALA A 295 13.24 -3.32 16.55
N LEU A 296 12.60 -3.54 15.41
CA LEU A 296 11.46 -2.78 14.93
C LEU A 296 10.21 -3.65 14.88
N VAL A 297 9.19 -3.33 15.67
CA VAL A 297 7.86 -3.95 15.54
C VAL A 297 7.02 -3.13 14.57
N THR A 298 6.64 -3.72 13.45
CA THR A 298 5.86 -3.03 12.41
C THR A 298 4.45 -3.62 12.34
N GLN A 299 3.43 -2.75 12.36
CA GLN A 299 2.03 -3.14 12.22
C GLN A 299 1.26 -2.15 11.35
N ILE A 300 0.22 -2.67 10.67
CA ILE A 300 -0.77 -1.88 9.94
C ILE A 300 -2.16 -2.45 10.21
N ALA A 301 -3.16 -1.59 10.26
CA ALA A 301 -4.57 -1.97 10.38
C ALA A 301 -5.47 -0.97 9.67
N ASP A 302 -6.70 -1.42 9.39
CA ASP A 302 -7.76 -0.52 8.88
C ASP A 302 -8.08 0.57 9.90
N GLY A 303 -8.05 1.81 9.46
CA GLY A 303 -8.35 2.95 10.31
C GLY A 303 -9.85 3.14 10.56
N GLU A 304 -10.71 2.79 9.59
CA GLU A 304 -12.17 2.90 9.72
C GLU A 304 -12.80 1.72 10.46
N ASN A 305 -12.22 0.53 10.33
CA ASN A 305 -12.89 -0.72 10.70
C ASN A 305 -12.71 -1.08 12.18
N GLY A 306 -13.70 -1.83 12.72
CA GLY A 306 -13.58 -2.57 13.98
C GLY A 306 -13.32 -1.73 15.23
N GLY A 307 -13.51 -0.41 15.16
CA GLY A 307 -13.28 0.48 16.30
C GLY A 307 -11.85 0.97 16.46
N VAL A 308 -10.94 0.65 15.53
CA VAL A 308 -9.52 1.07 15.64
C VAL A 308 -9.43 2.58 15.85
N MET A 309 -9.84 3.41 14.90
CA MET A 309 -9.83 4.86 15.05
C MET A 309 -11.06 5.42 15.79
N MET A 310 -12.15 4.68 15.82
CA MET A 310 -13.40 5.15 16.41
C MET A 310 -13.42 5.03 17.93
N ASN A 311 -12.91 3.94 18.49
CA ASN A 311 -13.10 3.59 19.89
C ASN A 311 -11.80 3.49 20.68
N GLU A 312 -10.98 2.48 20.42
CA GLU A 312 -9.86 2.11 21.29
C GLU A 312 -8.58 2.89 20.98
N PHE A 313 -8.26 3.03 19.68
CA PHE A 313 -6.99 3.55 19.21
C PHE A 313 -6.63 4.94 19.77
N PRO A 314 -7.51 5.95 19.79
CA PRO A 314 -7.11 7.28 20.21
C PRO A 314 -6.57 7.33 21.63
N GLU A 315 -7.22 6.64 22.55
CA GLU A 315 -6.77 6.61 23.95
C GLU A 315 -5.55 5.71 24.13
N ALA A 316 -5.51 4.56 23.46
CA ALA A 316 -4.35 3.67 23.48
C ALA A 316 -3.10 4.37 22.90
N PHE A 317 -3.26 5.14 21.81
CA PHE A 317 -2.20 5.93 21.18
C PHE A 317 -1.65 7.00 22.14
N ARG A 318 -2.53 7.74 22.81
CA ARG A 318 -2.12 8.72 23.85
C ARG A 318 -1.33 8.04 24.97
N GLN A 319 -1.88 6.97 25.52
CA GLN A 319 -1.26 6.25 26.64
C GLN A 319 0.10 5.67 26.25
N ALA A 320 0.24 5.08 25.06
CA ALA A 320 1.49 4.56 24.58
C ALA A 320 2.57 5.66 24.47
N HIS A 321 2.26 6.77 23.85
CA HIS A 321 3.23 7.88 23.69
C HIS A 321 3.56 8.59 24.99
N ARG A 322 2.59 8.77 25.90
CA ARG A 322 2.85 9.27 27.26
C ARG A 322 3.77 8.34 28.03
N ARG A 323 3.54 7.02 27.90
CA ARG A 323 4.41 6.01 28.54
C ARG A 323 5.84 6.06 28.00
N LEU A 324 6.02 6.22 26.67
CA LEU A 324 7.36 6.36 26.11
C LEU A 324 8.08 7.62 26.60
N ARG A 325 7.38 8.75 26.67
CA ARG A 325 7.91 9.99 27.22
C ARG A 325 8.39 9.81 28.66
N ASP A 326 7.58 9.16 29.49
CA ASP A 326 7.83 9.07 30.92
C ASP A 326 8.80 7.92 31.29
N ASN A 327 8.73 6.79 30.57
CA ASN A 327 9.47 5.56 30.90
C ASN A 327 9.76 4.71 29.64
N GLY A 328 10.23 5.30 28.56
CA GLY A 328 10.51 4.56 27.31
C GLY A 328 11.74 3.65 27.39
N ASP A 329 12.70 3.96 28.26
CA ASP A 329 13.93 3.16 28.46
C ASP A 329 14.62 2.77 27.13
N GLY A 330 14.81 3.75 26.24
CA GLY A 330 15.40 3.55 24.92
C GLY A 330 14.48 2.94 23.87
N CYS A 331 13.21 2.62 24.20
CA CYS A 331 12.17 2.30 23.22
C CYS A 331 11.53 3.58 22.69
N ILE A 332 11.40 3.70 21.37
CA ILE A 332 10.82 4.87 20.71
C ILE A 332 9.84 4.49 19.60
N ALA A 333 8.97 5.43 19.23
CA ALA A 333 8.22 5.33 17.98
C ALA A 333 9.10 5.82 16.82
N LEU A 334 9.11 5.12 15.71
CA LEU A 334 9.74 5.50 14.45
C LEU A 334 8.79 5.23 13.29
N ASN A 335 8.92 5.99 12.21
CA ASN A 335 8.32 5.64 10.92
C ASN A 335 9.29 4.76 10.11
N GLY A 336 8.79 4.07 9.08
CA GLY A 336 9.57 3.12 8.31
C GLY A 336 10.79 3.74 7.64
N THR A 337 10.59 4.85 6.92
CA THR A 337 11.69 5.57 6.26
C THR A 337 12.69 6.14 7.28
N GLU A 338 12.19 6.66 8.42
CA GLU A 338 13.04 7.19 9.50
C GLU A 338 13.95 6.08 10.09
N TYR A 339 13.40 4.88 10.30
CA TYR A 339 14.17 3.74 10.79
C TYR A 339 15.28 3.32 9.80
N LEU A 340 14.93 3.18 8.52
CA LEU A 340 15.90 2.81 7.49
C LEU A 340 16.98 3.88 7.30
N ALA A 341 16.61 5.17 7.38
CA ALA A 341 17.56 6.28 7.34
C ALA A 341 18.55 6.28 8.51
N GLN A 342 18.11 5.86 9.70
CA GLN A 342 18.99 5.68 10.87
C GLN A 342 20.01 4.57 10.65
N LEU A 343 19.61 3.47 10.01
CA LEU A 343 20.53 2.37 9.67
C LEU A 343 21.55 2.82 8.62
N ASP A 344 21.10 3.48 7.55
CA ASP A 344 21.96 3.99 6.49
C ASP A 344 22.97 4.99 7.02
N ALA A 345 22.56 5.94 7.87
CA ALA A 345 23.43 6.90 8.53
C ALA A 345 24.49 6.22 9.45
N ALA A 346 24.21 5.02 9.92
CA ALA A 346 25.16 4.19 10.68
C ALA A 346 26.02 3.29 9.78
N GLY A 347 25.89 3.39 8.46
CA GLY A 347 26.63 2.58 7.48
C GLY A 347 26.09 1.16 7.32
N ILE A 348 24.82 0.93 7.64
CA ILE A 348 24.14 -0.38 7.54
C ILE A 348 23.14 -0.27 6.38
N ASP A 349 23.51 -0.77 5.23
CA ASP A 349 22.69 -0.79 4.02
C ASP A 349 22.02 -2.17 3.79
N ASP A 350 21.29 -2.29 2.69
CA ASP A 350 20.52 -3.49 2.35
C ASP A 350 21.38 -4.74 2.08
N SER A 351 22.69 -4.60 1.92
CA SER A 351 23.62 -5.74 1.77
C SER A 351 23.77 -6.54 3.07
N ALA A 352 23.49 -5.92 4.22
CA ALA A 352 23.50 -6.56 5.53
C ALA A 352 22.16 -7.23 5.88
N TYR A 353 21.09 -6.98 5.13
CA TYR A 353 19.75 -7.47 5.48
C TYR A 353 19.57 -8.95 5.12
N PRO A 354 18.86 -9.73 5.93
CA PRO A 354 18.47 -11.09 5.57
C PRO A 354 17.76 -11.11 4.22
N ILE A 355 18.08 -12.08 3.38
CA ILE A 355 17.45 -12.24 2.06
C ILE A 355 16.23 -13.11 2.21
N ILE A 356 15.10 -12.65 1.66
CA ILE A 356 13.83 -13.34 1.64
C ILE A 356 13.24 -13.33 0.23
N GLN A 357 12.30 -14.24 -0.02
CA GLN A 357 11.52 -14.33 -1.26
C GLN A 357 10.04 -14.51 -0.95
N ALA A 358 9.16 -14.39 -1.96
CA ALA A 358 7.73 -14.65 -1.74
C ALA A 358 7.48 -16.15 -1.47
N VAL A 359 6.43 -16.42 -0.67
CA VAL A 359 6.06 -17.78 -0.27
C VAL A 359 5.81 -18.69 -1.47
N GLY A 360 6.32 -19.93 -1.41
CA GLY A 360 6.21 -20.93 -2.47
C GLY A 360 7.29 -20.87 -3.54
N GLN A 361 8.08 -19.80 -3.60
CA GLN A 361 9.11 -19.65 -4.63
C GLN A 361 10.30 -20.61 -4.45
N SER A 362 10.63 -21.02 -3.24
CA SER A 362 11.65 -22.07 -3.03
C SER A 362 11.29 -23.37 -3.77
N ARG A 363 10.08 -23.84 -3.56
CA ARG A 363 9.55 -25.05 -4.24
C ARG A 363 9.48 -24.87 -5.75
N LEU A 364 9.07 -23.70 -6.22
CA LEU A 364 8.99 -23.39 -7.64
C LEU A 364 10.38 -23.44 -8.29
N TRP A 365 11.37 -22.73 -7.72
CA TRP A 365 12.72 -22.69 -8.31
C TRP A 365 13.46 -24.02 -8.23
N GLU A 366 13.22 -24.82 -7.20
CA GLU A 366 13.68 -26.22 -7.16
C GLU A 366 13.09 -27.04 -8.30
N ALA A 367 11.78 -26.89 -8.56
CA ALA A 367 11.09 -27.60 -9.64
C ALA A 367 11.48 -27.13 -11.05
N VAL A 368 11.82 -25.85 -11.23
CA VAL A 368 12.32 -25.28 -12.51
C VAL A 368 13.76 -25.69 -12.79
N GLY A 369 14.60 -25.74 -11.76
CA GLY A 369 16.02 -26.09 -11.89
C GLY A 369 16.89 -24.95 -12.43
N SER A 370 18.04 -25.29 -13.03
CA SER A 370 19.11 -24.35 -13.35
C SER A 370 18.90 -23.51 -14.63
N ALA A 371 17.88 -23.83 -15.44
CA ALA A 371 17.64 -23.15 -16.73
C ALA A 371 16.22 -22.58 -16.79
N PRO A 372 15.95 -21.44 -16.13
CA PRO A 372 14.62 -20.84 -16.13
C PRO A 372 14.25 -20.32 -17.52
N THR A 373 13.02 -20.62 -17.90
CA THR A 373 12.33 -20.08 -19.07
C THR A 373 10.85 -19.92 -18.73
N PRO A 374 10.10 -19.04 -19.39
CA PRO A 374 8.66 -18.91 -19.16
C PRO A 374 7.91 -20.24 -19.25
N ALA A 375 8.25 -21.07 -20.23
CA ALA A 375 7.64 -22.40 -20.40
C ALA A 375 7.99 -23.37 -19.25
N ALA A 376 9.23 -23.33 -18.75
CA ALA A 376 9.67 -24.17 -17.62
C ALA A 376 8.99 -23.76 -16.32
N VAL A 377 8.85 -22.45 -16.07
CA VAL A 377 8.14 -21.90 -14.91
C VAL A 377 6.67 -22.31 -14.94
N GLN A 378 5.98 -22.11 -16.06
CA GLN A 378 4.57 -22.48 -16.20
C GLN A 378 4.34 -23.99 -16.01
N ALA A 379 5.22 -24.83 -16.58
CA ALA A 379 5.14 -26.28 -16.42
C ALA A 379 5.42 -26.72 -14.97
N ALA A 380 6.31 -26.01 -14.25
CA ALA A 380 6.60 -26.28 -12.85
C ALA A 380 5.41 -25.90 -11.95
N ILE A 381 4.79 -24.74 -12.17
CA ILE A 381 3.57 -24.30 -11.45
C ILE A 381 2.47 -25.35 -11.62
N ALA A 382 2.09 -25.68 -12.85
CA ALA A 382 1.02 -26.65 -13.11
C ALA A 382 1.29 -28.04 -12.46
N ARG A 383 2.54 -28.48 -12.44
CA ARG A 383 2.93 -29.74 -11.78
C ARG A 383 2.83 -29.67 -10.26
N LEU A 384 3.21 -28.53 -9.66
CA LEU A 384 3.14 -28.34 -8.21
C LEU A 384 1.70 -28.23 -7.73
N GLU A 385 0.85 -27.48 -8.44
CA GLU A 385 -0.59 -27.38 -8.17
C GLU A 385 -1.30 -28.72 -8.28
N GLN A 386 -0.95 -29.54 -9.28
CA GLN A 386 -1.49 -30.88 -9.41
C GLN A 386 -1.07 -31.80 -8.27
N ALA A 387 0.16 -31.66 -7.77
CA ALA A 387 0.71 -32.50 -6.70
C ALA A 387 0.26 -32.08 -5.30
N ASP A 388 -0.01 -30.80 -5.11
CA ASP A 388 -0.37 -30.21 -3.83
C ASP A 388 -1.44 -29.12 -4.02
N PRO A 389 -2.71 -29.40 -3.71
CA PRO A 389 -3.81 -28.43 -3.87
C PRO A 389 -3.67 -27.17 -2.99
N SER A 390 -2.76 -27.16 -2.01
CA SER A 390 -2.47 -25.98 -1.18
C SER A 390 -1.40 -25.07 -1.80
N PHE A 391 -0.71 -25.53 -2.84
CA PHE A 391 0.24 -24.72 -3.58
C PHE A 391 -0.51 -23.79 -4.54
N ALA A 392 -0.23 -22.50 -4.46
CA ALA A 392 -0.86 -21.48 -5.31
C ALA A 392 0.15 -20.39 -5.64
N MET A 393 0.05 -19.81 -6.83
CA MET A 393 0.86 -18.68 -7.31
C MET A 393 0.02 -17.43 -7.57
N GLU A 394 -1.13 -17.31 -6.91
CA GLU A 394 -2.04 -16.15 -6.95
C GLU A 394 -1.75 -15.11 -5.87
N GLY A 395 -0.64 -15.24 -5.16
CA GLY A 395 -0.24 -14.31 -4.11
C GLY A 395 -0.68 -14.72 -2.72
N SER A 396 -0.37 -13.88 -1.77
CA SER A 396 -0.73 -14.02 -0.35
C SER A 396 -1.11 -12.67 0.23
N SER A 397 -2.03 -12.64 1.17
CA SER A 397 -2.54 -11.43 1.82
C SER A 397 -2.48 -11.56 3.34
N TRP A 398 -2.90 -10.53 4.05
CA TRP A 398 -3.03 -10.55 5.50
C TRP A 398 -4.03 -11.60 6.02
N THR A 399 -5.07 -11.93 5.23
CA THR A 399 -6.05 -12.97 5.57
C THR A 399 -5.62 -14.36 5.11
N ASN A 400 -4.62 -14.47 4.24
CA ASN A 400 -4.24 -15.69 3.54
C ASN A 400 -5.41 -16.36 2.79
N ASP A 401 -6.36 -15.55 2.30
CA ASP A 401 -7.55 -15.98 1.56
C ASP A 401 -7.35 -15.68 0.06
N LEU A 402 -7.66 -16.65 -0.79
CA LEU A 402 -7.57 -16.55 -2.24
C LEU A 402 -8.88 -16.10 -2.91
N SER A 403 -9.97 -15.88 -2.15
CA SER A 403 -11.26 -15.48 -2.71
C SER A 403 -11.19 -14.17 -3.53
N TRP A 404 -10.19 -13.33 -3.27
CA TRP A 404 -9.99 -12.05 -3.97
C TRP A 404 -9.32 -12.18 -5.33
N VAL A 405 -8.72 -13.33 -5.61
CA VAL A 405 -8.05 -13.68 -6.86
C VAL A 405 -8.65 -14.89 -7.54
N GLN A 406 -9.58 -15.60 -6.90
CA GLN A 406 -10.28 -16.78 -7.41
C GLN A 406 -11.79 -16.68 -7.16
N GLY A 407 -12.59 -17.34 -7.97
CA GLY A 407 -14.03 -17.43 -7.78
C GLY A 407 -14.84 -16.21 -8.18
N TYR A 408 -14.20 -15.23 -8.85
CA TYR A 408 -14.82 -13.99 -9.34
C TYR A 408 -14.55 -13.76 -10.82
N ASP A 409 -14.68 -14.82 -11.64
CA ASP A 409 -14.42 -14.74 -13.09
C ASP A 409 -15.27 -13.67 -13.77
N ASN A 410 -16.49 -13.43 -13.27
CA ASN A 410 -17.39 -12.36 -13.71
C ASN A 410 -16.89 -10.93 -13.45
N VAL A 411 -15.81 -10.77 -12.68
CA VAL A 411 -15.08 -9.51 -12.48
C VAL A 411 -13.67 -9.58 -13.09
N LEU A 412 -12.97 -10.70 -12.88
CA LEU A 412 -11.57 -10.88 -13.30
C LEU A 412 -11.41 -10.93 -14.81
N GLU A 413 -12.29 -11.68 -15.53
CA GLU A 413 -12.25 -11.73 -16.99
C GLU A 413 -12.54 -10.37 -17.64
N PRO A 414 -13.62 -9.63 -17.27
CA PRO A 414 -13.84 -8.25 -17.71
C PRO A 414 -12.69 -7.30 -17.42
N MET A 415 -12.02 -7.45 -16.28
CA MET A 415 -10.85 -6.66 -15.91
C MET A 415 -9.69 -6.89 -16.89
N GLN A 416 -9.37 -8.15 -17.19
CA GLN A 416 -8.36 -8.52 -18.19
C GLN A 416 -8.74 -8.01 -19.60
N GLU A 417 -10.01 -8.12 -19.98
CA GLU A 417 -10.49 -7.63 -21.27
C GLU A 417 -10.32 -6.12 -21.42
N LEU A 418 -10.75 -5.35 -20.43
CA LEU A 418 -10.65 -3.89 -20.45
C LEU A 418 -9.19 -3.44 -20.49
N SER A 419 -8.30 -4.06 -19.70
CA SER A 419 -6.87 -3.81 -19.71
C SER A 419 -6.27 -4.07 -21.09
N ALA A 420 -6.52 -5.24 -21.66
CA ALA A 420 -6.00 -5.59 -22.99
C ALA A 420 -6.45 -4.59 -24.07
N ARG A 421 -7.71 -4.14 -24.04
CA ARG A 421 -8.25 -3.15 -24.98
C ARG A 421 -7.64 -1.76 -24.78
N PHE A 422 -7.49 -1.34 -23.53
CA PHE A 422 -6.85 -0.07 -23.18
C PHE A 422 -5.42 -0.01 -23.73
N HIS A 423 -4.61 -1.00 -23.44
CA HIS A 423 -3.22 -1.07 -23.90
C HIS A 423 -3.11 -1.20 -25.41
N ALA A 424 -3.95 -2.02 -26.04
CA ALA A 424 -3.96 -2.13 -27.51
C ALA A 424 -4.25 -0.80 -28.21
N ARG A 425 -5.09 0.06 -27.60
CA ARG A 425 -5.43 1.38 -28.15
C ARG A 425 -4.37 2.43 -27.85
N PHE A 426 -3.91 2.53 -26.62
CA PHE A 426 -3.16 3.69 -26.15
C PHE A 426 -1.64 3.49 -26.10
N ASP A 427 -1.11 2.29 -25.93
CA ASP A 427 0.34 2.08 -25.86
C ASP A 427 1.05 2.49 -27.18
N PRO A 428 0.56 2.09 -28.38
CA PRO A 428 1.18 2.54 -29.62
C PRO A 428 1.12 4.07 -29.83
N LEU A 429 0.12 4.72 -29.25
CA LEU A 429 0.00 6.19 -29.33
C LEU A 429 0.97 6.86 -28.35
N ARG A 430 1.10 6.34 -27.14
CA ARG A 430 2.04 6.83 -26.12
C ARG A 430 3.49 6.71 -26.54
N ASP A 431 3.83 5.62 -27.21
CA ASP A 431 5.18 5.40 -27.77
C ASP A 431 5.56 6.48 -28.81
N GLN A 432 4.58 7.02 -29.52
CA GLN A 432 4.77 8.08 -30.51
C GLN A 432 4.67 9.49 -29.92
N ASP A 433 3.81 9.69 -28.94
CA ASP A 433 3.55 10.97 -28.29
C ASP A 433 3.21 10.77 -26.79
N PRO A 434 4.17 10.99 -25.88
CA PRO A 434 3.93 10.90 -24.43
C PRO A 434 2.83 11.83 -23.92
N THR A 435 2.46 12.88 -24.66
CA THR A 435 1.40 13.81 -24.24
C THR A 435 -0.01 13.25 -24.37
N ILE A 436 -0.17 12.06 -24.95
CA ILE A 436 -1.45 11.32 -25.04
C ILE A 436 -2.11 11.16 -23.67
N SER A 437 -1.33 10.98 -22.62
CA SER A 437 -1.83 10.84 -21.23
C SER A 437 -2.56 12.10 -20.72
N ARG A 438 -2.42 13.25 -21.38
CA ARG A 438 -3.13 14.50 -21.06
C ARG A 438 -4.50 14.61 -21.76
N ARG A 439 -4.79 13.74 -22.69
CA ARG A 439 -6.05 13.76 -23.45
C ARG A 439 -7.21 13.29 -22.56
N ALA A 440 -8.36 13.91 -22.75
CA ALA A 440 -9.56 13.59 -21.99
C ALA A 440 -10.03 12.14 -22.21
N ASP A 441 -9.97 11.64 -23.47
CA ASP A 441 -10.36 10.26 -23.79
C ASP A 441 -9.43 9.22 -23.15
N TYR A 442 -8.11 9.50 -23.08
CA TYR A 442 -7.17 8.65 -22.35
C TYR A 442 -7.47 8.63 -20.85
N GLN A 443 -7.64 9.80 -20.23
CA GLN A 443 -7.87 9.92 -18.80
C GLN A 443 -9.20 9.30 -18.36
N GLU A 444 -10.24 9.43 -19.17
CA GLU A 444 -11.54 8.81 -18.88
C GLU A 444 -11.49 7.29 -19.04
N ALA A 445 -10.82 6.77 -20.06
CA ALA A 445 -10.60 5.33 -20.22
C ALA A 445 -9.73 4.76 -19.09
N LEU A 446 -8.63 5.46 -18.73
CA LEU A 446 -7.78 5.09 -17.60
C LEU A 446 -8.56 5.06 -16.28
N LEU A 447 -9.43 6.03 -16.03
CA LEU A 447 -10.26 6.05 -14.84
C LEU A 447 -11.10 4.78 -14.70
N HIS A 448 -11.79 4.37 -15.78
CA HIS A 448 -12.61 3.16 -15.76
C HIS A 448 -11.78 1.89 -15.62
N LEU A 449 -10.60 1.82 -16.24
CA LEU A 449 -9.65 0.74 -16.06
C LEU A 449 -9.27 0.59 -14.59
N LEU A 450 -8.73 1.67 -13.99
CA LEU A 450 -8.28 1.65 -12.60
C LEU A 450 -9.41 1.33 -11.61
N LEU A 451 -10.60 1.90 -11.83
CA LEU A 451 -11.78 1.64 -10.97
C LEU A 451 -12.21 0.18 -10.99
N LEU A 452 -12.15 -0.50 -12.16
CA LEU A 452 -12.55 -1.89 -12.28
C LEU A 452 -11.65 -2.83 -11.46
N GLU A 453 -10.41 -2.45 -11.19
CA GLU A 453 -9.42 -3.25 -10.49
C GLU A 453 -9.55 -3.23 -8.96
N THR A 454 -10.46 -2.40 -8.40
CA THR A 454 -10.62 -2.32 -6.94
C THR A 454 -10.95 -3.67 -6.29
N SER A 455 -10.36 -3.95 -5.13
CA SER A 455 -10.65 -5.13 -4.32
C SER A 455 -12.13 -5.22 -3.93
N CYS A 456 -12.79 -4.08 -3.70
CA CYS A 456 -14.14 -4.00 -3.16
C CYS A 456 -15.19 -4.69 -4.04
N PHE A 457 -14.97 -4.79 -5.35
CA PHE A 457 -15.90 -5.51 -6.25
C PHE A 457 -15.88 -7.02 -6.05
N ARG A 458 -14.96 -7.52 -5.26
CA ARG A 458 -14.81 -8.95 -4.90
C ARG A 458 -14.93 -9.16 -3.40
N TYR A 459 -14.36 -8.28 -2.60
CA TYR A 459 -14.36 -8.38 -1.14
C TYR A 459 -15.77 -8.44 -0.53
N TRP A 460 -16.70 -7.62 -1.04
CA TRP A 460 -18.06 -7.51 -0.53
C TRP A 460 -19.04 -8.57 -1.08
N GLY A 461 -18.54 -9.51 -1.89
CA GLY A 461 -19.30 -10.64 -2.41
C GLY A 461 -20.03 -10.37 -3.72
N GLN A 462 -20.72 -11.40 -4.21
CA GLN A 462 -21.52 -11.35 -5.43
C GLN A 462 -22.78 -10.48 -5.25
N GLY A 463 -23.32 -9.94 -6.34
CA GLY A 463 -24.51 -9.09 -6.35
C GLY A 463 -24.21 -7.64 -6.67
N THR A 464 -24.66 -6.69 -5.86
CA THR A 464 -24.54 -5.25 -6.13
C THR A 464 -23.10 -4.82 -6.47
N TRP A 465 -22.10 -5.37 -5.76
CA TRP A 465 -20.70 -5.01 -5.99
C TRP A 465 -20.18 -5.52 -7.34
N THR A 466 -20.51 -6.74 -7.71
CA THR A 466 -20.16 -7.28 -9.04
C THR A 466 -20.98 -6.62 -10.16
N ASP A 467 -22.19 -6.12 -9.88
CA ASP A 467 -22.97 -5.32 -10.83
C ASP A 467 -22.35 -3.93 -11.06
N TYR A 468 -21.74 -3.33 -10.03
CA TYR A 468 -20.93 -2.11 -10.19
C TYR A 468 -19.73 -2.36 -11.10
N ALA A 469 -18.99 -3.46 -10.89
CA ALA A 469 -17.88 -3.85 -11.75
C ALA A 469 -18.34 -4.00 -13.21
N LYS A 470 -19.44 -4.70 -13.45
CA LYS A 470 -20.03 -4.86 -14.79
C LYS A 470 -20.38 -3.51 -15.43
N THR A 471 -20.95 -2.59 -14.67
CA THR A 471 -21.29 -1.25 -15.15
C THR A 471 -20.05 -0.47 -15.56
N ILE A 472 -18.99 -0.51 -14.75
CA ILE A 472 -17.71 0.17 -15.02
C ILE A 472 -17.05 -0.45 -16.25
N HIS A 473 -17.01 -1.78 -16.35
CA HIS A 473 -16.49 -2.47 -17.54
C HIS A 473 -17.21 -2.01 -18.82
N GLN A 474 -18.55 -2.04 -18.84
CA GLN A 474 -19.33 -1.64 -20.01
C GLN A 474 -19.04 -0.21 -20.45
N ARG A 475 -18.88 0.72 -19.50
CA ARG A 475 -18.51 2.12 -19.79
C ARG A 475 -17.08 2.23 -20.31
N GLY A 476 -16.14 1.55 -19.68
CA GLY A 476 -14.75 1.52 -20.13
C GLY A 476 -14.61 0.99 -21.56
N MET A 477 -15.30 -0.13 -21.87
CA MET A 477 -15.31 -0.68 -23.22
C MET A 477 -15.91 0.28 -24.25
N ALA A 478 -17.02 0.94 -23.93
CA ALA A 478 -17.65 1.93 -24.83
C ALA A 478 -16.75 3.16 -25.13
N LEU A 479 -15.82 3.49 -24.24
CA LEU A 479 -14.82 4.54 -24.48
C LEU A 479 -13.69 4.07 -25.40
N LEU A 480 -13.50 2.76 -25.53
CA LEU A 480 -12.43 2.17 -26.34
C LEU A 480 -12.87 1.72 -27.74
N ASP A 481 -14.17 1.66 -28.00
CA ASP A 481 -14.75 1.43 -29.33
C ASP A 481 -14.69 2.71 -30.16
#